data_5741c5161a44b3ab9933c999dbabdb0c
#
_entry.id   5741c5161a44b3ab9933c999dbabdb0c
#
_cell.length_a   1.000
_cell.length_b   1.000
_cell.length_c   1.000
_cell.angle_alpha   90.00
_cell.angle_beta   90.00
_cell.angle_gamma   90.00
#
_symmetry.space_group_name_H-M   'P 1'
#
loop_
_entity.id
_entity.type
_entity.pdbx_description
1 polymer ?
#
loop_
_entity_poly.entity_id
_entity_poly.type
_entity_poly.pdbx_seq_one_letter_code
_entity_poly.pdbx_strand_id
1 'polypeptide(L)'
;MKKITVLSMGMCAVLALASCGPSKESAYKKAYEKAQQQEQQAAQAPVAQEPVVAPLETQAPSDEQTEVDNATVRSEDVSLISGSGLSSYSVVVGSFSLKANAEGLASTLKSASYDAQIALNTERNMYRVVASTFADKAAAVKSRNQLRAGKYPDAWLLLKK
;
A
#
# COMPACT_ATOMS: atom_id res chain seq x y z
N MET A 1 49.04 -7.94 28.48
CA MET A 1 49.90 -6.82 28.93
C MET A 1 49.59 -5.57 28.15
N LYS A 2 49.42 -4.52 28.85
CA LYS A 2 49.34 -3.06 28.54
C LYS A 2 47.96 -2.47 28.27
N LYS A 3 47.42 -1.99 29.37
CA LYS A 3 46.45 -0.91 29.52
C LYS A 3 47.02 0.41 29.02
N ILE A 4 46.25 1.23 28.32
CA ILE A 4 46.43 2.68 28.35
C ILE A 4 45.06 3.34 28.38
N THR A 5 44.77 3.88 29.53
CA THR A 5 43.76 4.87 29.85
C THR A 5 44.30 6.25 29.44
N VAL A 6 43.58 7.05 28.71
CA VAL A 6 43.76 8.49 28.68
C VAL A 6 42.42 9.18 28.79
N LEU A 7 42.25 9.73 29.96
CA LEU A 7 41.26 10.73 30.35
C LEU A 7 41.73 12.09 29.75
N SER A 8 40.85 12.81 29.07
CA SER A 8 41.03 14.23 28.82
C SER A 8 39.71 14.95 28.96
N MET A 9 39.69 15.74 29.98
CA MET A 9 38.67 16.65 30.49
C MET A 9 38.97 18.05 29.88
N GLY A 10 37.93 18.74 29.44
CA GLY A 10 38.02 20.15 28.97
C GLY A 10 36.64 20.54 28.45
N MET A 11 35.78 21.02 29.17
CA MET A 11 35.47 22.32 29.79
C MET A 11 35.26 23.47 28.81
N CYS A 12 34.01 23.96 28.80
CA CYS A 12 33.47 25.30 28.54
C CYS A 12 33.52 25.90 27.12
N ALA A 13 32.35 26.18 26.58
CA ALA A 13 31.93 27.56 26.35
C ALA A 13 30.44 27.68 26.07
N VAL A 14 29.74 28.32 26.98
CA VAL A 14 28.37 28.86 26.84
C VAL A 14 28.43 30.02 25.85
N LEU A 15 27.65 29.93 24.77
CA LEU A 15 27.25 31.10 24.01
C LEU A 15 25.75 31.00 23.73
N ALA A 16 25.00 31.70 24.58
CA ALA A 16 23.62 32.04 24.34
C ALA A 16 23.55 33.04 23.20
N LEU A 17 22.92 32.68 22.12
CA LEU A 17 22.35 33.62 21.13
C LEU A 17 20.85 33.34 21.02
N ALA A 18 20.11 34.20 21.69
CA ALA A 18 18.68 34.36 21.49
C ALA A 18 18.45 34.86 20.06
N SER A 19 17.86 34.01 19.21
CA SER A 19 17.26 34.41 17.95
C SER A 19 15.77 34.10 18.05
N CYS A 20 14.98 35.09 18.42
CA CYS A 20 13.54 35.11 18.23
C CYS A 20 13.22 35.18 16.74
N GLY A 21 12.77 34.03 16.16
CA GLY A 21 12.10 33.99 14.89
C GLY A 21 10.64 33.58 15.12
N PRO A 22 9.65 34.16 14.44
CA PRO A 22 8.23 33.86 14.69
C PRO A 22 7.91 32.42 14.27
N SER A 23 7.42 31.66 15.24
CA SER A 23 7.06 30.27 15.12
C SER A 23 5.94 30.04 14.09
N LYS A 24 6.17 29.13 13.17
CA LYS A 24 5.17 28.62 12.21
C LYS A 24 4.10 27.70 12.84
N GLU A 25 4.03 27.67 14.16
CA GLU A 25 3.05 26.86 14.90
C GLU A 25 1.62 27.41 14.90
N SER A 26 1.45 28.69 14.55
CA SER A 26 0.16 29.39 14.70
C SER A 26 -0.89 29.02 13.65
N ALA A 27 -0.52 28.54 12.47
CA ALA A 27 -1.46 28.23 11.40
C ALA A 27 -2.13 26.86 11.58
N TYR A 28 -1.40 25.88 12.08
CA TYR A 28 -1.90 24.53 12.30
C TYR A 28 -2.85 24.46 13.51
N LYS A 29 -2.51 25.18 14.58
CA LYS A 29 -3.32 25.23 15.80
C LYS A 29 -4.68 25.91 15.56
N LYS A 30 -4.72 26.99 14.77
CA LYS A 30 -5.98 27.63 14.36
C LYS A 30 -6.87 26.77 13.47
N ALA A 31 -6.30 25.93 12.63
CA ALA A 31 -7.06 24.99 11.82
C ALA A 31 -7.69 23.87 12.67
N TYR A 32 -6.97 23.40 13.69
CA TYR A 32 -7.44 22.34 14.58
C TYR A 32 -8.56 22.82 15.53
N GLU A 33 -8.41 24.03 16.08
CA GLU A 33 -9.45 24.64 16.95
C GLU A 33 -10.75 24.94 16.18
N LYS A 34 -10.63 25.30 14.89
CA LYS A 34 -11.81 25.57 14.05
C LYS A 34 -12.56 24.29 13.66
N ALA A 35 -11.87 23.16 13.51
CA ALA A 35 -12.47 21.85 13.27
C ALA A 35 -13.21 21.32 14.51
N GLN A 36 -12.65 21.50 15.72
CA GLN A 36 -13.31 21.09 16.96
C GLN A 36 -14.55 21.91 17.31
N GLN A 37 -14.59 23.21 16.94
CA GLN A 37 -15.77 24.04 17.16
C GLN A 37 -16.92 23.69 16.21
N GLN A 38 -16.65 23.17 15.01
CA GLN A 38 -17.69 22.68 14.10
C GLN A 38 -18.32 21.35 14.54
N GLU A 39 -17.55 20.46 15.18
CA GLU A 39 -18.09 19.22 15.73
C GLU A 39 -18.99 19.44 16.96
N GLN A 40 -18.73 20.47 17.77
CA GLN A 40 -19.55 20.77 18.95
C GLN A 40 -20.86 21.50 18.62
N GLN A 41 -21.00 22.14 17.45
CA GLN A 41 -22.25 22.76 17.01
C GLN A 41 -23.22 21.80 16.30
N ALA A 42 -22.74 20.61 15.89
CA ALA A 42 -23.60 19.59 15.28
C ALA A 42 -24.37 18.72 16.30
N ALA A 43 -24.10 18.89 17.63
CA ALA A 43 -24.67 18.05 18.67
C ALA A 43 -25.91 18.65 19.39
N GLN A 44 -26.47 19.76 18.91
CA GLN A 44 -27.67 20.35 19.52
C GLN A 44 -28.68 20.81 18.48
N ALA A 45 -29.54 19.88 18.01
CA ALA A 45 -30.87 20.20 17.52
C ALA A 45 -31.80 18.98 17.69
N PRO A 46 -33.05 19.20 18.12
CA PRO A 46 -33.91 18.15 18.67
C PRO A 46 -34.63 17.33 17.62
N VAL A 47 -34.91 16.10 18.03
CA VAL A 47 -35.69 15.05 17.37
C VAL A 47 -37.10 15.55 16.99
N ALA A 48 -37.50 15.38 15.73
CA ALA A 48 -38.90 15.20 15.32
C ALA A 48 -38.97 14.23 14.14
N GLN A 49 -39.85 13.28 14.28
CA GLN A 49 -40.17 12.11 13.43
C GLN A 49 -40.80 12.50 12.09
N GLU A 50 -40.58 11.79 10.98
CA GLU A 50 -41.36 10.69 10.43
C GLU A 50 -40.82 10.25 9.04
N PRO A 51 -41.22 9.08 8.49
CA PRO A 51 -40.42 8.38 7.48
C PRO A 51 -40.80 8.84 6.07
N VAL A 52 -39.82 9.45 5.38
CA VAL A 52 -39.90 9.64 3.94
C VAL A 52 -39.00 8.63 3.28
N VAL A 53 -39.63 7.73 2.50
CA VAL A 53 -38.95 6.79 1.57
C VAL A 53 -38.06 7.65 0.65
N ALA A 54 -36.76 7.67 0.89
CA ALA A 54 -35.82 8.31 0.00
C ALA A 54 -35.72 7.49 -1.31
N PRO A 55 -35.69 8.15 -2.48
CA PRO A 55 -35.37 7.48 -3.73
C PRO A 55 -33.97 6.89 -3.64
N LEU A 56 -33.78 5.73 -4.26
CA LEU A 56 -32.51 5.07 -4.43
C LEU A 56 -31.53 6.04 -5.11
N GLU A 57 -30.70 6.74 -4.32
CA GLU A 57 -29.60 7.51 -4.89
C GLU A 57 -28.67 6.53 -5.60
N THR A 58 -28.65 6.60 -6.90
CA THR A 58 -27.60 6.04 -7.73
C THR A 58 -26.30 6.67 -7.27
N GLN A 59 -25.59 6.00 -6.38
CA GLN A 59 -24.25 6.43 -5.97
C GLN A 59 -23.42 6.55 -7.24
N ALA A 60 -22.95 7.75 -7.52
CA ALA A 60 -21.92 7.96 -8.53
C ALA A 60 -20.76 6.99 -8.23
N PRO A 61 -20.20 6.32 -9.25
CA PRO A 61 -19.09 5.40 -9.03
C PRO A 61 -17.99 6.14 -8.28
N SER A 62 -17.60 5.62 -7.12
CA SER A 62 -16.47 6.17 -6.37
C SER A 62 -15.22 6.04 -7.23
N ASP A 63 -14.24 6.92 -7.05
CA ASP A 63 -12.96 6.89 -7.80
C ASP A 63 -12.32 5.49 -7.75
N GLU A 64 -12.50 4.77 -6.66
CA GLU A 64 -12.05 3.39 -6.48
C GLU A 64 -12.75 2.41 -7.44
N GLN A 65 -14.06 2.57 -7.69
CA GLN A 65 -14.82 1.74 -8.64
C GLN A 65 -14.35 2.00 -10.08
N THR A 66 -14.11 3.25 -10.43
CA THR A 66 -13.62 3.64 -11.76
C THR A 66 -12.21 3.06 -12.01
N GLU A 67 -11.33 3.03 -11.01
CA GLU A 67 -10.01 2.39 -11.10
C GLU A 67 -10.11 0.87 -11.32
N VAL A 68 -11.07 0.20 -10.65
CA VAL A 68 -11.29 -1.24 -10.82
C VAL A 68 -11.76 -1.55 -12.23
N ASP A 69 -12.70 -0.78 -12.76
CA ASP A 69 -13.26 -1.01 -14.09
C ASP A 69 -12.21 -0.79 -15.19
N ASN A 70 -11.39 0.25 -15.05
CA ASN A 70 -10.33 0.60 -16.02
C ASN A 70 -9.04 -0.21 -15.84
N ALA A 71 -8.93 -1.04 -14.80
CA ALA A 71 -7.72 -1.80 -14.56
C ALA A 71 -7.50 -2.87 -15.64
N THR A 72 -6.39 -2.74 -16.37
CA THR A 72 -5.97 -3.73 -17.35
C THR A 72 -5.60 -5.04 -16.68
N VAL A 73 -6.24 -6.14 -17.12
CA VAL A 73 -5.99 -7.50 -16.68
C VAL A 73 -5.52 -8.32 -17.88
N ARG A 74 -4.42 -9.07 -17.72
CA ARG A 74 -3.92 -9.99 -18.74
C ARG A 74 -4.40 -11.39 -18.43
N SER A 75 -5.10 -12.02 -19.37
CA SER A 75 -5.47 -13.43 -19.31
C SER A 75 -4.33 -14.29 -19.84
N GLU A 76 -3.82 -15.18 -19.02
CA GLU A 76 -2.77 -16.13 -19.42
C GLU A 76 -3.13 -17.55 -18.91
N ASP A 77 -2.75 -18.54 -19.71
CA ASP A 77 -2.74 -19.92 -19.27
C ASP A 77 -1.45 -20.17 -18.48
N VAL A 78 -1.59 -20.45 -17.21
CA VAL A 78 -0.45 -20.61 -16.31
C VAL A 78 -0.60 -21.84 -15.42
N SER A 79 0.48 -22.58 -15.28
CA SER A 79 0.61 -23.72 -14.39
C SER A 79 1.35 -23.34 -13.12
N LEU A 80 0.81 -23.69 -11.95
CA LEU A 80 1.48 -23.43 -10.68
C LEU A 80 2.74 -24.30 -10.56
N ILE A 81 3.87 -23.64 -10.27
CA ILE A 81 5.17 -24.31 -10.03
C ILE A 81 5.48 -24.39 -8.54
N SER A 82 5.15 -23.32 -7.78
CA SER A 82 5.40 -23.26 -6.34
C SER A 82 4.38 -22.33 -5.68
N GLY A 83 3.81 -22.76 -4.56
CA GLY A 83 2.86 -21.98 -3.77
C GLY A 83 1.63 -22.78 -3.37
N SER A 84 0.67 -22.11 -2.74
CA SER A 84 -0.56 -22.68 -2.17
C SER A 84 -1.71 -22.84 -3.18
N GLY A 85 -1.64 -22.12 -4.32
CA GLY A 85 -2.65 -22.10 -5.36
C GLY A 85 -2.99 -20.70 -5.83
N LEU A 86 -3.38 -20.56 -7.10
CA LEU A 86 -3.79 -19.28 -7.69
C LEU A 86 -5.30 -19.17 -7.70
N SER A 87 -5.84 -18.08 -7.18
CA SER A 87 -7.23 -17.65 -7.37
C SER A 87 -7.41 -17.00 -8.76
N SER A 88 -8.63 -16.54 -9.07
CA SER A 88 -8.95 -15.94 -10.36
C SER A 88 -8.01 -14.81 -10.75
N TYR A 89 -7.75 -13.88 -9.83
CA TYR A 89 -6.91 -12.70 -10.06
C TYR A 89 -5.63 -12.80 -9.23
N SER A 90 -4.49 -12.59 -9.86
CA SER A 90 -3.18 -12.64 -9.22
C SER A 90 -2.40 -11.37 -9.52
N VAL A 91 -1.66 -10.85 -8.55
CA VAL A 91 -0.78 -9.70 -8.73
C VAL A 91 0.62 -10.20 -9.03
N VAL A 92 1.07 -10.00 -10.27
CA VAL A 92 2.41 -10.37 -10.75
C VAL A 92 3.35 -9.20 -10.55
N VAL A 93 4.49 -9.45 -9.90
CA VAL A 93 5.53 -8.46 -9.61
C VAL A 93 6.84 -8.71 -10.34
N GLY A 94 6.96 -9.84 -11.03
CA GLY A 94 8.12 -10.18 -11.83
C GLY A 94 7.84 -11.27 -12.85
N SER A 95 8.62 -11.25 -13.95
CA SER A 95 8.52 -12.24 -15.02
C SER A 95 9.93 -12.58 -15.50
N PHE A 96 10.28 -13.86 -15.49
CA PHE A 96 11.64 -14.33 -15.76
C PHE A 96 11.65 -15.51 -16.71
N SER A 97 12.65 -15.59 -17.56
CA SER A 97 12.91 -16.78 -18.38
C SER A 97 13.62 -17.89 -17.59
N LEU A 98 14.36 -17.51 -16.54
CA LEU A 98 15.08 -18.44 -15.69
C LEU A 98 14.33 -18.64 -14.37
N LYS A 99 14.08 -19.93 -14.04
CA LYS A 99 13.39 -20.32 -12.79
C LYS A 99 14.12 -19.81 -11.55
N ALA A 100 15.45 -19.88 -11.52
CA ALA A 100 16.25 -19.43 -10.38
C ALA A 100 16.03 -17.96 -10.03
N ASN A 101 15.85 -17.08 -11.04
CA ASN A 101 15.56 -15.67 -10.80
C ASN A 101 14.17 -15.47 -10.21
N ALA A 102 13.17 -16.25 -10.67
CA ALA A 102 11.83 -16.25 -10.11
C ALA A 102 11.84 -16.74 -8.64
N GLU A 103 12.59 -17.78 -8.34
CA GLU A 103 12.75 -18.32 -6.98
C GLU A 103 13.42 -17.30 -6.05
N GLY A 104 14.44 -16.57 -6.52
CA GLY A 104 15.09 -15.50 -5.78
C GLY A 104 14.13 -14.38 -5.40
N LEU A 105 13.34 -13.89 -6.36
CA LEU A 105 12.32 -12.87 -6.08
C LEU A 105 11.21 -13.39 -5.15
N ALA A 106 10.74 -14.62 -5.37
CA ALA A 106 9.72 -15.22 -4.51
C ALA A 106 10.22 -15.39 -3.07
N SER A 107 11.49 -15.77 -2.87
CA SER A 107 12.11 -15.83 -1.53
C SER A 107 12.15 -14.46 -0.86
N THR A 108 12.52 -13.41 -1.59
CA THR A 108 12.52 -12.03 -1.10
C THR A 108 11.11 -11.58 -0.67
N LEU A 109 10.10 -11.89 -1.47
CA LEU A 109 8.71 -11.58 -1.15
C LEU A 109 8.22 -12.34 0.11
N LYS A 110 8.55 -13.62 0.24
CA LYS A 110 8.22 -14.43 1.42
C LYS A 110 8.86 -13.87 2.69
N SER A 111 10.10 -13.40 2.60
CA SER A 111 10.78 -12.72 3.72
C SER A 111 10.10 -11.38 4.09
N ALA A 112 9.39 -10.76 3.15
CA ALA A 112 8.56 -9.58 3.37
C ALA A 112 7.10 -9.91 3.71
N SER A 113 6.82 -11.15 4.12
CA SER A 113 5.49 -11.64 4.54
C SER A 113 4.42 -11.70 3.43
N TYR A 114 4.81 -11.75 2.17
CA TYR A 114 3.89 -12.05 1.07
C TYR A 114 3.75 -13.56 0.88
N ASP A 115 2.55 -14.05 0.54
CA ASP A 115 2.35 -15.44 0.09
C ASP A 115 2.78 -15.60 -1.37
N ALA A 116 4.08 -15.47 -1.59
CA ALA A 116 4.64 -15.45 -2.94
C ALA A 116 4.60 -16.83 -3.60
N GLN A 117 4.11 -16.85 -4.84
CA GLN A 117 3.93 -18.04 -5.65
C GLN A 117 4.63 -17.89 -7.00
N ILE A 118 4.95 -19.01 -7.64
CA ILE A 118 5.54 -19.03 -8.97
C ILE A 118 4.63 -19.81 -9.91
N ALA A 119 4.24 -19.19 -11.01
CA ALA A 119 3.50 -19.82 -12.08
C ALA A 119 4.28 -19.78 -13.39
N LEU A 120 4.16 -20.81 -14.22
CA LEU A 120 4.76 -20.89 -15.54
C LEU A 120 3.71 -20.62 -16.61
N ASN A 121 3.96 -19.61 -17.41
CA ASN A 121 3.28 -19.46 -18.69
C ASN A 121 4.01 -20.28 -19.72
N THR A 122 3.40 -21.38 -20.18
CA THR A 122 4.03 -22.34 -21.10
C THR A 122 4.16 -21.82 -22.52
N GLU A 123 3.20 -20.99 -22.97
CA GLU A 123 3.22 -20.38 -24.31
C GLU A 123 4.43 -19.46 -24.50
N ARG A 124 4.77 -18.69 -23.45
CA ARG A 124 5.88 -17.73 -23.47
C ARG A 124 7.16 -18.23 -22.83
N ASN A 125 7.11 -19.42 -22.24
CA ASN A 125 8.19 -20.00 -21.44
C ASN A 125 8.72 -19.03 -20.36
N MET A 126 7.79 -18.42 -19.59
CA MET A 126 8.09 -17.38 -18.62
C MET A 126 7.55 -17.74 -17.25
N TYR A 127 8.40 -17.61 -16.24
CA TYR A 127 8.02 -17.75 -14.84
C TYR A 127 7.46 -16.44 -14.32
N ARG A 128 6.20 -16.45 -13.86
CA ARG A 128 5.50 -15.31 -13.25
C ARG A 128 5.65 -15.41 -11.74
N VAL A 129 6.16 -14.37 -11.11
CA VAL A 129 6.22 -14.29 -9.65
C VAL A 129 5.00 -13.50 -9.17
N VAL A 130 4.12 -14.18 -8.48
CA VAL A 130 2.86 -13.68 -7.92
C VAL A 130 3.12 -13.30 -6.46
N ALA A 131 2.79 -12.07 -6.07
CA ALA A 131 2.92 -11.61 -4.69
C ALA A 131 1.65 -11.91 -3.86
N SER A 132 0.48 -11.88 -4.52
CA SER A 132 -0.82 -12.12 -3.88
C SER A 132 -1.85 -12.57 -4.90
N THR A 133 -2.88 -13.28 -4.45
CA THR A 133 -3.96 -13.79 -5.31
C THR A 133 -5.32 -13.60 -4.64
N PHE A 134 -6.37 -13.33 -5.45
CA PHE A 134 -7.70 -12.95 -5.00
C PHE A 134 -8.77 -13.56 -5.90
N ALA A 135 -9.93 -13.86 -5.33
CA ALA A 135 -11.10 -14.24 -6.10
C ALA A 135 -11.76 -13.04 -6.80
N ASP A 136 -11.63 -11.86 -6.19
CA ASP A 136 -12.25 -10.60 -6.60
C ASP A 136 -11.26 -9.64 -7.27
N LYS A 137 -11.72 -8.95 -8.35
CA LYS A 137 -10.92 -7.99 -9.13
C LYS A 137 -10.56 -6.76 -8.30
N ALA A 138 -11.51 -6.22 -7.50
CA ALA A 138 -11.28 -5.00 -6.74
C ALA A 138 -10.18 -5.18 -5.69
N ALA A 139 -10.20 -6.30 -4.95
CA ALA A 139 -9.15 -6.64 -4.00
C ALA A 139 -7.78 -6.79 -4.68
N ALA A 140 -7.75 -7.41 -5.88
CA ALA A 140 -6.52 -7.54 -6.66
C ALA A 140 -5.98 -6.18 -7.16
N VAL A 141 -6.86 -5.27 -7.61
CA VAL A 141 -6.51 -3.89 -8.02
C VAL A 141 -5.91 -3.13 -6.84
N LYS A 142 -6.54 -3.18 -5.69
CA LYS A 142 -6.05 -2.53 -4.46
C LYS A 142 -4.66 -3.02 -4.07
N SER A 143 -4.45 -4.33 -4.04
CA SER A 143 -3.14 -4.93 -3.76
C SER A 143 -2.08 -4.54 -4.80
N ARG A 144 -2.43 -4.55 -6.11
CA ARG A 144 -1.54 -4.08 -7.18
C ARG A 144 -1.11 -2.63 -6.96
N ASN A 145 -2.05 -1.75 -6.63
CA ASN A 145 -1.78 -0.33 -6.43
C ASN A 145 -0.84 -0.10 -5.23
N GLN A 146 -1.03 -0.83 -4.13
CA GLN A 146 -0.14 -0.81 -2.97
C GLN A 146 1.29 -1.27 -3.34
N LEU A 147 1.42 -2.35 -4.11
CA LEU A 147 2.71 -2.85 -4.56
C LEU A 147 3.40 -1.87 -5.51
N ARG A 148 2.64 -1.20 -6.39
CA ARG A 148 3.15 -0.16 -7.31
C ARG A 148 3.62 1.09 -6.59
N ALA A 149 2.92 1.51 -5.55
CA ALA A 149 3.33 2.63 -4.70
C ALA A 149 4.62 2.33 -3.90
N GLY A 150 4.98 1.05 -3.76
CA GLY A 150 6.15 0.59 -3.05
C GLY A 150 7.30 0.17 -3.98
N LYS A 151 7.74 -1.08 -3.81
CA LYS A 151 8.94 -1.62 -4.48
C LYS A 151 8.70 -2.18 -5.89
N TYR A 152 7.45 -2.32 -6.33
CA TYR A 152 7.10 -3.03 -7.55
C TYR A 152 6.24 -2.17 -8.49
N PRO A 153 6.78 -1.08 -9.07
CA PRO A 153 6.02 -0.14 -9.90
C PRO A 153 5.41 -0.78 -11.15
N ASP A 154 6.01 -1.86 -11.63
CA ASP A 154 5.56 -2.62 -12.81
C ASP A 154 4.58 -3.76 -12.48
N ALA A 155 4.06 -3.82 -11.25
CA ALA A 155 3.10 -4.85 -10.87
C ALA A 155 1.84 -4.79 -11.76
N TRP A 156 1.33 -5.96 -12.18
CA TRP A 156 0.19 -6.08 -13.08
C TRP A 156 -0.74 -7.22 -12.68
N LEU A 157 -1.96 -7.23 -13.26
CA LEU A 157 -2.97 -8.21 -12.93
C LEU A 157 -3.00 -9.34 -13.96
N LEU A 158 -2.96 -10.57 -13.45
CA LEU A 158 -3.12 -11.81 -14.17
C LEU A 158 -4.49 -12.40 -13.86
N LEU A 159 -5.26 -12.74 -14.87
CA LEU A 159 -6.42 -13.62 -14.80
C LEU A 159 -6.01 -15.01 -15.29
N LYS A 160 -6.11 -15.99 -14.41
CA LYS A 160 -5.85 -17.38 -14.77
C LYS A 160 -6.98 -17.90 -15.67
N LYS A 161 -6.62 -18.45 -16.83
CA LYS A 161 -7.52 -19.20 -17.70
C LYS A 161 -7.67 -20.64 -17.20
#